data_41a51dd4f51cd1132c6b4729f2181161
#
_entry.id   41a51dd4f51cd1132c6b4729f2181161
#
_cell.length_a   1.000
_cell.length_b   1.000
_cell.length_c   1.000
_cell.angle_alpha   90.00
_cell.angle_beta   90.00
_cell.angle_gamma   90.00
#
_symmetry.space_group_name_H-M   'P 1'
#
loop_
_entity.id
_entity.type
_entity.pdbx_description
1 polymer ?
#
loop_
_entity_poly.entity_id
_entity_poly.type
_entity_poly.pdbx_seq_one_letter_code
_entity_poly.pdbx_strand_id
1 'polypeptide(L)'
;DLAKKQSADNPVFYVQYAHARLCSILERAGEQGLTPEGGDVAKLTHPSELALIREMMRLTDVIELVATSLEPQQLPHYAMSLANAFHAFNDAFKQANDPSLKVITDDAAMSRARLRLVLAARIALARVLDLMGMTAPERM
;
A
#
# COMPACT_ATOMS: atom_id res chain seq x y z
N ASP A 1 -7.09 8.52 -25.21
CA ASP A 1 -6.91 9.32 -24.01
C ASP A 1 -6.40 8.42 -22.86
N LEU A 2 -5.14 8.64 -22.44
CA LEU A 2 -4.46 7.79 -21.46
C LEU A 2 -5.23 7.74 -20.13
N ALA A 3 -5.85 8.85 -19.73
CA ALA A 3 -6.62 8.96 -18.48
C ALA A 3 -7.88 8.08 -18.44
N LYS A 4 -8.37 7.63 -19.58
CA LYS A 4 -9.54 6.75 -19.70
C LYS A 4 -9.22 5.27 -19.89
N LYS A 5 -7.93 4.93 -20.10
CA LYS A 5 -7.51 3.54 -20.26
C LYS A 5 -7.49 2.84 -18.90
N GLN A 6 -8.23 1.77 -18.77
CA GLN A 6 -8.13 0.83 -17.64
C GLN A 6 -6.97 -0.15 -17.87
N SER A 7 -5.75 0.37 -17.89
CA SER A 7 -4.54 -0.42 -18.12
C SER A 7 -3.43 0.01 -17.17
N ALA A 8 -2.44 -0.86 -16.97
CA ALA A 8 -1.26 -0.58 -16.14
C ALA A 8 -0.45 0.65 -16.60
N ASP A 9 -0.64 1.09 -17.85
CA ASP A 9 -0.01 2.30 -18.39
C ASP A 9 -0.64 3.60 -17.87
N ASN A 10 -1.83 3.51 -17.22
CA ASN A 10 -2.49 4.65 -16.63
C ASN A 10 -2.05 4.77 -15.16
N PRO A 11 -1.32 5.84 -14.77
CA PRO A 11 -0.84 6.00 -13.40
C PRO A 11 -1.96 5.99 -12.34
N VAL A 12 -3.11 6.58 -12.65
CA VAL A 12 -4.26 6.61 -11.73
C VAL A 12 -4.82 5.21 -11.53
N PHE A 13 -5.02 4.48 -12.62
CA PHE A 13 -5.48 3.10 -12.57
C PHE A 13 -4.54 2.21 -11.75
N TYR A 14 -3.23 2.40 -11.92
CA TYR A 14 -2.21 1.67 -11.17
C TYR A 14 -2.30 1.90 -9.66
N VAL A 15 -2.48 3.15 -9.23
CA VAL A 15 -2.63 3.49 -7.81
C VAL A 15 -3.95 2.96 -7.25
N GLN A 16 -5.05 3.10 -8.00
CA GLN A 16 -6.35 2.54 -7.63
C GLN A 16 -6.30 1.01 -7.51
N TYR A 17 -5.62 0.35 -8.44
CA TYR A 17 -5.40 -1.10 -8.38
C TYR A 17 -4.63 -1.51 -7.13
N ALA A 18 -3.58 -0.76 -6.74
CA ALA A 18 -2.85 -1.02 -5.51
C ALA A 18 -3.78 -0.94 -4.28
N HIS A 19 -4.66 0.07 -4.22
CA HIS A 19 -5.64 0.19 -3.15
C HIS A 19 -6.62 -1.00 -3.11
N ALA A 20 -7.19 -1.37 -4.25
CA ALA A 20 -8.10 -2.52 -4.35
C ALA A 20 -7.39 -3.84 -3.94
N ARG A 21 -6.11 -3.98 -4.28
CA ARG A 21 -5.31 -5.14 -3.88
C ARG A 21 -5.10 -5.21 -2.37
N LEU A 22 -4.86 -4.07 -1.71
CA LEU A 22 -4.76 -3.98 -0.25
C LEU A 22 -6.08 -4.39 0.42
N CYS A 23 -7.22 -3.93 -0.09
CA CYS A 23 -8.54 -4.33 0.38
C CYS A 23 -8.76 -5.85 0.24
N SER A 24 -8.42 -6.42 -0.89
CA SER A 24 -8.54 -7.85 -1.17
C SER A 24 -7.67 -8.72 -0.23
N ILE A 25 -6.47 -8.24 0.15
CA ILE A 25 -5.61 -8.94 1.13
C ILE A 25 -6.28 -8.97 2.51
N LEU A 26 -6.83 -7.84 2.95
CA LEU A 26 -7.53 -7.75 4.25
C LEU A 26 -8.79 -8.61 4.29
N GLU A 27 -9.59 -8.60 3.22
CA GLU A 27 -10.79 -9.44 3.07
C GLU A 27 -10.44 -10.93 3.20
N ARG A 28 -9.44 -11.37 2.43
CA ARG A 28 -8.97 -12.76 2.45
C ARG A 28 -8.39 -13.19 3.80
N ALA A 29 -7.69 -12.28 4.49
CA ALA A 29 -7.21 -12.54 5.84
C ALA A 29 -8.36 -12.74 6.82
N GLY A 30 -9.40 -11.87 6.72
CA GLY A 30 -10.61 -11.99 7.55
C GLY A 30 -11.35 -13.30 7.36
N GLU A 31 -11.43 -13.81 6.12
CA GLU A 31 -12.01 -15.15 5.82
C GLU A 31 -11.24 -16.28 6.52
N GLN A 32 -9.96 -16.09 6.82
CA GLN A 32 -9.12 -17.04 7.55
C GLN A 32 -9.04 -16.75 9.06
N GLY A 33 -9.86 -15.83 9.56
CA GLY A 33 -9.86 -15.44 10.97
C GLY A 33 -8.65 -14.62 11.42
N LEU A 34 -7.89 -14.05 10.45
CA LEU A 34 -6.75 -13.19 10.72
C LEU A 34 -7.15 -11.72 10.58
N THR A 35 -6.80 -10.92 11.58
CA THR A 35 -7.04 -9.47 11.59
C THR A 35 -5.77 -8.71 11.89
N PRO A 36 -5.69 -7.40 11.55
CA PRO A 36 -4.56 -6.56 11.92
C PRO A 36 -4.42 -6.32 13.43
N GLU A 37 -5.48 -6.58 14.19
CA GLU A 37 -5.50 -6.33 15.64
C GLU A 37 -4.45 -7.17 16.38
N GLY A 38 -3.75 -6.52 17.31
CA GLY A 38 -2.70 -7.15 18.09
C GLY A 38 -1.42 -7.47 17.31
N GLY A 39 -1.32 -7.05 16.05
CA GLY A 39 -0.09 -7.21 15.26
C GLY A 39 1.05 -6.37 15.82
N ASP A 40 2.18 -6.99 16.10
CA ASP A 40 3.39 -6.32 16.60
C ASP A 40 4.26 -5.87 15.42
N VAL A 41 4.23 -4.57 15.12
CA VAL A 41 5.01 -3.98 14.01
C VAL A 41 6.52 -4.05 14.24
N ALA A 42 6.99 -4.27 15.47
CA ALA A 42 8.42 -4.48 15.74
C ALA A 42 8.98 -5.77 15.11
N LYS A 43 8.11 -6.69 14.71
CA LYS A 43 8.48 -7.90 13.96
C LYS A 43 8.82 -7.64 12.49
N LEU A 44 8.46 -6.47 11.96
CA LEU A 44 8.70 -6.10 10.58
C LEU A 44 10.15 -5.66 10.38
N THR A 45 10.98 -6.53 9.82
CA THR A 45 12.42 -6.32 9.68
C THR A 45 12.92 -6.50 8.24
N HIS A 46 12.09 -7.05 7.34
CA HIS A 46 12.49 -7.24 5.95
C HIS A 46 12.64 -5.89 5.24
N PRO A 47 13.64 -5.71 4.36
CA PRO A 47 13.88 -4.43 3.66
C PRO A 47 12.65 -3.86 2.95
N SER A 48 11.82 -4.71 2.32
CA SER A 48 10.61 -4.26 1.64
C SER A 48 9.52 -3.76 2.61
N GLU A 49 9.41 -4.35 3.81
CA GLU A 49 8.52 -3.90 4.87
C GLU A 49 8.94 -2.52 5.37
N LEU A 50 10.22 -2.35 5.65
CA LEU A 50 10.79 -1.09 6.11
C LEU A 50 10.72 0.01 5.05
N ALA A 51 10.90 -0.34 3.77
CA ALA A 51 10.77 0.60 2.66
C ALA A 51 9.32 1.12 2.53
N LEU A 52 8.33 0.25 2.67
CA LEU A 52 6.92 0.64 2.66
C LEU A 52 6.58 1.56 3.84
N ILE A 53 7.06 1.25 5.04
CA ILE A 53 6.87 2.10 6.22
C ILE A 53 7.47 3.49 5.99
N ARG A 54 8.71 3.57 5.50
CA ARG A 54 9.37 4.85 5.22
C ARG A 54 8.61 5.68 4.19
N GLU A 55 8.09 5.03 3.15
CA GLU A 55 7.32 5.72 2.12
C GLU A 55 5.99 6.26 2.66
N MET A 56 5.30 5.50 3.52
CA MET A 56 4.09 6.00 4.19
C MET A 56 4.36 7.20 5.09
N MET A 57 5.49 7.20 5.81
CA MET A 57 5.87 8.31 6.69
C MET A 57 6.12 9.61 5.94
N ARG A 58 6.48 9.56 4.66
CA ARG A 58 6.65 10.75 3.81
C ARG A 58 5.36 11.50 3.50
N LEU A 59 4.19 10.91 3.74
CA LEU A 59 2.90 11.52 3.38
C LEU A 59 2.73 12.92 4.00
N THR A 60 3.08 13.09 5.26
CA THR A 60 2.97 14.38 5.95
C THR A 60 3.84 15.45 5.29
N ASP A 61 5.09 15.10 4.99
CA ASP A 61 6.04 16.02 4.34
C ASP A 61 5.58 16.41 2.94
N VAL A 62 5.01 15.45 2.19
CA VAL A 62 4.45 15.70 0.85
C VAL A 62 3.25 16.65 0.93
N ILE A 63 2.35 16.45 1.90
CA ILE A 63 1.19 17.34 2.10
C ILE A 63 1.66 18.75 2.45
N GLU A 64 2.62 18.90 3.36
CA GLU A 64 3.21 20.21 3.69
C GLU A 64 3.86 20.87 2.47
N LEU A 65 4.62 20.11 1.69
CA LEU A 65 5.25 20.60 0.48
C LEU A 65 4.21 21.13 -0.52
N VAL A 66 3.16 20.38 -0.78
CA VAL A 66 2.08 20.79 -1.71
C VAL A 66 1.36 22.03 -1.18
N ALA A 67 1.09 22.10 0.12
CA ALA A 67 0.42 23.25 0.74
C ALA A 67 1.25 24.53 0.68
N THR A 68 2.58 24.45 0.76
CA THR A 68 3.47 25.59 0.79
C THR A 68 3.97 26.01 -0.58
N SER A 69 4.28 25.04 -1.48
CA SER A 69 4.81 25.31 -2.82
C SER A 69 3.73 25.51 -3.88
N LEU A 70 2.48 25.11 -3.59
CA LEU A 70 1.37 25.07 -4.55
C LEU A 70 1.69 24.18 -5.78
N GLU A 71 2.45 23.10 -5.58
CA GLU A 71 2.84 22.15 -6.61
C GLU A 71 2.02 20.84 -6.48
N PRO A 72 0.77 20.79 -6.97
CA PRO A 72 -0.11 19.63 -6.79
C PRO A 72 0.40 18.37 -7.49
N GLN A 73 1.30 18.49 -8.46
CA GLN A 73 1.93 17.36 -9.16
C GLN A 73 2.77 16.47 -8.25
N GLN A 74 3.13 16.93 -7.06
CA GLN A 74 3.83 16.11 -6.07
C GLN A 74 2.96 14.95 -5.55
N LEU A 75 1.63 15.13 -5.49
CA LEU A 75 0.70 14.09 -5.02
C LEU A 75 0.68 12.86 -5.95
N PRO A 76 0.48 12.97 -7.28
CA PRO A 76 0.57 11.83 -8.18
C PRO A 76 1.92 11.11 -8.13
N HIS A 77 3.02 11.83 -8.06
CA HIS A 77 4.35 11.23 -7.94
C HIS A 77 4.49 10.41 -6.65
N TYR A 78 4.04 10.97 -5.53
CA TYR A 78 4.04 10.27 -4.26
C TYR A 78 3.11 9.04 -4.28
N ALA A 79 1.92 9.16 -4.84
CA ALA A 79 0.97 8.05 -4.97
C ALA A 79 1.58 6.87 -5.73
N MET A 80 2.27 7.15 -6.84
CA MET A 80 2.99 6.14 -7.62
C MET A 80 4.12 5.49 -6.81
N SER A 81 4.89 6.29 -6.09
CA SER A 81 5.99 5.82 -5.24
C SER A 81 5.47 4.90 -4.13
N LEU A 82 4.38 5.27 -3.48
CA LEU A 82 3.74 4.47 -2.44
C LEU A 82 3.16 3.15 -3.01
N ALA A 83 2.52 3.20 -4.17
CA ALA A 83 2.01 2.01 -4.85
C ALA A 83 3.15 1.06 -5.23
N ASN A 84 4.27 1.58 -5.75
CA ASN A 84 5.45 0.79 -6.07
C ASN A 84 6.05 0.12 -4.82
N ALA A 85 6.17 0.85 -3.71
CA ALA A 85 6.66 0.30 -2.45
C ALA A 85 5.75 -0.83 -1.93
N PHE A 86 4.43 -0.67 -2.05
CA PHE A 86 3.48 -1.73 -1.73
C PHE A 86 3.66 -2.96 -2.61
N HIS A 87 3.76 -2.80 -3.92
CA HIS A 87 3.96 -3.94 -4.82
C HIS A 87 5.27 -4.67 -4.55
N ALA A 88 6.35 -3.95 -4.28
CA ALA A 88 7.63 -4.54 -3.89
C ALA A 88 7.51 -5.38 -2.60
N PHE A 89 6.80 -4.87 -1.60
CA PHE A 89 6.48 -5.60 -0.38
C PHE A 89 5.63 -6.85 -0.66
N ASN A 90 4.54 -6.70 -1.41
CA ASN A 90 3.62 -7.79 -1.70
C ASN A 90 4.25 -8.92 -2.53
N ASP A 91 5.18 -8.59 -3.40
CA ASP A 91 5.84 -9.55 -4.29
C ASP A 91 7.23 -10.02 -3.80
N ALA A 92 7.67 -9.57 -2.62
CA ALA A 92 8.96 -9.93 -2.04
C ALA A 92 9.16 -11.45 -1.96
N PHE A 93 8.10 -12.22 -1.62
CA PHE A 93 8.16 -13.68 -1.55
C PHE A 93 8.48 -14.34 -2.90
N LYS A 94 8.02 -13.75 -4.01
CA LYS A 94 8.32 -14.25 -5.36
C LYS A 94 9.76 -13.96 -5.74
N GLN A 95 10.21 -12.73 -5.47
CA GLN A 95 11.55 -12.28 -5.83
C GLN A 95 12.63 -13.05 -5.05
N ALA A 96 12.40 -13.29 -3.76
CA ALA A 96 13.30 -14.05 -2.91
C ALA A 96 13.11 -15.58 -3.01
N ASN A 97 12.06 -16.04 -3.71
CA ASN A 97 11.62 -17.44 -3.68
C ASN A 97 11.43 -17.98 -2.26
N ASP A 98 10.90 -17.13 -1.36
CA ASP A 98 10.72 -17.42 0.05
C ASP A 98 9.25 -17.25 0.46
N PRO A 99 8.50 -18.36 0.62
CA PRO A 99 7.09 -18.30 1.03
C PRO A 99 6.85 -17.64 2.39
N SER A 100 7.86 -17.61 3.27
CA SER A 100 7.73 -16.96 4.59
C SER A 100 7.53 -15.45 4.50
N LEU A 101 7.84 -14.85 3.35
CA LEU A 101 7.65 -13.41 3.07
C LEU A 101 6.24 -13.06 2.58
N LYS A 102 5.34 -14.01 2.41
CA LYS A 102 3.92 -13.72 2.12
C LYS A 102 3.30 -12.92 3.27
N VAL A 103 2.30 -12.11 2.94
CA VAL A 103 1.54 -11.38 3.98
C VAL A 103 0.87 -12.34 4.95
N ILE A 104 0.21 -13.37 4.42
CA ILE A 104 -0.44 -14.43 5.19
C ILE A 104 0.43 -15.68 5.14
N THR A 105 0.88 -16.14 6.30
CA THR A 105 1.72 -17.33 6.49
C THR A 105 1.18 -18.16 7.64
N ASP A 106 1.78 -19.33 7.89
CA ASP A 106 1.45 -20.18 9.05
C ASP A 106 1.84 -19.53 10.39
N ASP A 107 2.73 -18.54 10.38
CA ASP A 107 3.03 -17.70 11.54
C ASP A 107 1.96 -16.61 11.69
N ALA A 108 0.97 -16.85 12.55
CA ALA A 108 -0.12 -15.91 12.77
C ALA A 108 0.34 -14.55 13.34
N ALA A 109 1.38 -14.53 14.16
CA ALA A 109 1.92 -13.30 14.74
C ALA A 109 2.58 -12.42 13.66
N MET A 110 3.36 -13.01 12.77
CA MET A 110 3.95 -12.31 11.62
C MET A 110 2.88 -11.85 10.64
N SER A 111 1.90 -12.70 10.35
CA SER A 111 0.77 -12.34 9.48
C SER A 111 0.00 -11.13 10.01
N ARG A 112 -0.29 -11.08 11.31
CA ARG A 112 -0.97 -9.92 11.93
C ARG A 112 -0.11 -8.66 11.85
N ALA A 113 1.20 -8.75 12.07
CA ALA A 113 2.11 -7.62 11.93
C ALA A 113 2.07 -7.05 10.49
N ARG A 114 2.15 -7.92 9.49
CA ARG A 114 2.06 -7.54 8.06
C ARG A 114 0.67 -7.01 7.69
N LEU A 115 -0.40 -7.55 8.27
CA LEU A 115 -1.75 -7.03 8.06
C LEU A 115 -1.93 -5.62 8.63
N ARG A 116 -1.26 -5.26 9.73
CA ARG A 116 -1.21 -3.86 10.20
C ARG A 116 -0.54 -2.94 9.18
N LEU A 117 0.55 -3.39 8.59
CA LEU A 117 1.23 -2.65 7.52
C LEU A 117 0.32 -2.49 6.29
N VAL A 118 -0.37 -3.55 5.88
CA VAL A 118 -1.35 -3.53 4.78
C VAL A 118 -2.49 -2.55 5.07
N LEU A 119 -3.04 -2.57 6.28
CA LEU A 119 -4.10 -1.64 6.70
C LEU A 119 -3.62 -0.19 6.65
N ALA A 120 -2.43 0.09 7.17
CA ALA A 120 -1.85 1.43 7.15
C ALA A 120 -1.61 1.91 5.70
N ALA A 121 -1.08 1.06 4.82
CA ALA A 121 -0.87 1.38 3.42
C ALA A 121 -2.19 1.65 2.68
N ARG A 122 -3.25 0.89 2.98
CA ARG A 122 -4.60 1.13 2.44
C ARG A 122 -5.11 2.52 2.83
N ILE A 123 -4.99 2.89 4.09
CA ILE A 123 -5.43 4.20 4.60
C ILE A 123 -4.62 5.31 3.93
N ALA A 124 -3.32 5.17 3.82
CA ALA A 124 -2.45 6.16 3.19
C ALA A 124 -2.77 6.36 1.70
N LEU A 125 -2.94 5.28 0.92
CA LEU A 125 -3.32 5.36 -0.49
C LEU A 125 -4.71 5.96 -0.68
N ALA A 126 -5.69 5.58 0.13
CA ALA A 126 -7.03 6.17 0.09
C ALA A 126 -6.97 7.68 0.35
N ARG A 127 -6.15 8.11 1.31
CA ARG A 127 -5.97 9.54 1.63
C ARG A 127 -5.34 10.31 0.48
N VAL A 128 -4.33 9.75 -0.17
CA VAL A 128 -3.68 10.39 -1.32
C VAL A 128 -4.66 10.50 -2.51
N LEU A 129 -5.39 9.44 -2.79
CA LEU A 129 -6.42 9.46 -3.84
C LEU A 129 -7.50 10.52 -3.55
N ASP A 130 -7.97 10.60 -2.32
CA ASP A 130 -8.94 11.63 -1.89
C ASP A 130 -8.39 13.05 -2.08
N LEU A 131 -7.13 13.31 -1.71
CA LEU A 131 -6.47 14.59 -1.92
C LEU A 131 -6.33 14.97 -3.40
N MET A 132 -6.27 13.99 -4.29
CA MET A 132 -6.28 14.19 -5.74
C MET A 132 -7.69 14.27 -6.35
N GLY A 133 -8.75 14.19 -5.53
CA GLY A 133 -10.14 14.16 -6.00
C GLY A 133 -10.52 12.85 -6.70
N MET A 134 -9.83 11.76 -6.38
CA MET A 134 -10.03 10.46 -7.02
C MET A 134 -10.64 9.45 -6.05
N THR A 135 -11.42 8.51 -6.60
CA THR A 135 -11.99 7.42 -5.80
C THR A 135 -10.93 6.38 -5.42
N ALA A 136 -11.12 5.75 -4.27
CA ALA A 136 -10.33 4.61 -3.79
C ALA A 136 -11.20 3.34 -3.86
N PRO A 137 -11.27 2.65 -5.02
CA PRO A 137 -12.12 1.48 -5.18
C PRO A 137 -11.61 0.31 -4.34
N GLU A 138 -12.54 -0.43 -3.74
CA GLU A 138 -12.22 -1.63 -2.96
C GLU A 138 -12.03 -2.86 -3.84
N ARG A 139 -12.59 -2.83 -5.06
CA ARG A 139 -12.52 -3.91 -6.06
C ARG A 139 -12.29 -3.33 -7.45
N MET A 140 -11.47 -4.02 -8.19
CA MET A 140 -11.21 -3.70 -9.60
C MET A 140 -11.09 -4.98 -10.41
#